data_e85c9a0b1b0b1fd9e3a75572ece553e3
#
_entry.id   e85c9a0b1b0b1fd9e3a75572ece553e3
#
_cell.length_a   1.000
_cell.length_b   1.000
_cell.length_c   1.000
_cell.angle_alpha   90.00
_cell.angle_beta   90.00
_cell.angle_gamma   90.00
#
_symmetry.space_group_name_H-M   'P 1'
#
loop_
_entity.id
_entity.type
_entity.pdbx_description
1 polymer ?
#
loop_
_entity_poly.entity_id
_entity_poly.type
_entity_poly.pdbx_seq_one_letter_code
_entity_poly.pdbx_strand_id
1 'polypeptide(L)'
;MKKILFILFLIIITTSIAMENKPSHHQSNGTFKNPEGSPERTGKVKWSWSTFNNEKKKLDMTVPKSHVLNKNEVLKNLELYKDEDYIGWIGHATFLIKLGNTTIITDPVFSKNAGPLIFGPKRYVDPALSLKEIPKVDLFLLTHNHYDHQDTATIRKFPYKDANVIVPLKLGKYFTKYNYKKVNELDWFQTIQVNDLKITLLPAVHWSKRSLTDTNKTLWGNFLIEYKNKKILFACDTGYGQIYKKLGEKFGPVDLTMINIGAYDFRPMFEKSIYHTNPEEALQVAKDLKSRKVIGTHWGTFVLSLEPIMEPPIRFKNNAENYGFKKKDAIIFKIGEIRPLQEILD
;
A
#
# COMPACT_ATOMS: atom_id res chain seq x y z
N MET A 1 -15.56 -70.05 45.19
CA MET A 1 -14.44 -69.34 44.58
C MET A 1 -14.95 -68.69 43.27
N LYS A 2 -15.29 -67.38 43.32
CA LYS A 2 -15.75 -66.61 42.13
C LYS A 2 -14.55 -65.91 41.52
N LYS A 3 -14.21 -66.25 40.28
CA LYS A 3 -13.20 -65.53 39.50
C LYS A 3 -13.81 -64.27 38.94
N ILE A 4 -13.25 -63.08 39.33
CA ILE A 4 -13.58 -61.77 38.78
C ILE A 4 -12.66 -61.55 37.59
N LEU A 5 -13.27 -61.41 36.40
CA LEU A 5 -12.57 -61.09 35.14
C LEU A 5 -12.48 -59.56 35.02
N PHE A 6 -11.26 -59.01 35.11
CA PHE A 6 -11.03 -57.57 34.85
C PHE A 6 -10.86 -57.38 33.36
N ILE A 7 -11.83 -56.73 32.71
CA ILE A 7 -11.70 -56.25 31.33
C ILE A 7 -11.09 -54.86 31.34
N LEU A 8 -9.84 -54.75 30.89
CA LEU A 8 -9.19 -53.48 30.67
C LEU A 8 -9.71 -52.87 29.34
N PHE A 9 -10.49 -51.80 29.41
CA PHE A 9 -10.85 -51.01 28.23
C PHE A 9 -9.69 -50.04 27.94
N LEU A 10 -8.92 -50.30 26.87
CA LEU A 10 -7.90 -49.39 26.36
C LEU A 10 -8.62 -48.32 25.51
N ILE A 11 -8.82 -47.12 26.05
CA ILE A 11 -9.29 -45.98 25.27
C ILE A 11 -8.12 -45.43 24.48
N ILE A 12 -8.07 -45.76 23.17
CA ILE A 12 -7.15 -45.11 22.23
C ILE A 12 -7.72 -43.76 21.91
N ILE A 13 -7.21 -42.70 22.56
CA ILE A 13 -7.49 -41.32 22.15
C ILE A 13 -6.64 -41.04 20.91
N THR A 14 -7.23 -41.17 19.73
CA THR A 14 -6.63 -40.65 18.49
C THR A 14 -6.79 -39.15 18.49
N THR A 15 -5.78 -38.44 18.96
CA THR A 15 -5.66 -37.00 18.71
C THR A 15 -5.40 -36.81 17.22
N SER A 16 -6.44 -36.55 16.45
CA SER A 16 -6.32 -36.00 15.10
C SER A 16 -5.70 -34.62 15.24
N ILE A 17 -4.37 -34.55 15.06
CA ILE A 17 -3.72 -33.25 14.79
C ILE A 17 -4.24 -32.84 13.43
N ALA A 18 -5.25 -31.98 13.41
CA ALA A 18 -5.64 -31.27 12.21
C ALA A 18 -4.38 -30.50 11.77
N MET A 19 -3.71 -30.97 10.73
CA MET A 19 -2.72 -30.18 10.02
C MET A 19 -3.48 -28.96 9.52
N GLU A 20 -3.34 -27.82 10.21
CA GLU A 20 -3.81 -26.53 9.72
C GLU A 20 -3.11 -26.32 8.37
N ASN A 21 -3.86 -26.48 7.29
CA ASN A 21 -3.36 -26.25 5.94
C ASN A 21 -2.93 -24.79 5.87
N LYS A 22 -1.63 -24.55 5.92
CA LYS A 22 -1.09 -23.18 5.76
C LYS A 22 -1.66 -22.57 4.50
N PRO A 23 -2.06 -21.27 4.54
CA PRO A 23 -2.55 -20.59 3.36
C PRO A 23 -1.59 -20.75 2.18
N SER A 24 -2.11 -20.90 0.97
CA SER A 24 -1.33 -21.24 -0.22
C SER A 24 -0.19 -20.26 -0.55
N HIS A 25 -0.27 -19.03 -0.05
CA HIS A 25 0.79 -18.03 -0.24
C HIS A 25 1.98 -18.19 0.72
N HIS A 26 1.88 -19.01 1.76
CA HIS A 26 3.00 -19.36 2.63
C HIS A 26 3.80 -20.52 2.01
N GLN A 27 5.08 -20.29 1.77
CA GLN A 27 5.97 -21.32 1.22
C GLN A 27 6.75 -22.06 2.34
N SER A 28 7.13 -23.30 2.07
CA SER A 28 7.86 -24.14 3.02
C SER A 28 9.21 -23.57 3.43
N ASN A 29 9.86 -22.80 2.56
CA ASN A 29 11.13 -22.10 2.83
C ASN A 29 10.97 -20.82 3.67
N GLY A 30 9.74 -20.52 4.16
CA GLY A 30 9.44 -19.35 4.99
C GLY A 30 9.28 -18.03 4.22
N THR A 31 9.21 -18.08 2.90
CA THR A 31 8.88 -16.92 2.05
C THR A 31 7.38 -16.88 1.72
N PHE A 32 6.94 -15.78 1.12
CA PHE A 32 5.58 -15.62 0.62
C PHE A 32 5.60 -15.59 -0.92
N LYS A 33 4.46 -15.93 -1.53
CA LYS A 33 4.23 -15.81 -2.99
C LYS A 33 2.96 -15.06 -3.29
N ASN A 34 2.85 -14.55 -4.51
CA ASN A 34 1.68 -13.85 -5.01
C ASN A 34 0.43 -14.75 -5.04
N PRO A 35 -0.78 -14.15 -5.05
CA PRO A 35 -2.03 -14.90 -5.24
C PRO A 35 -1.99 -15.75 -6.51
N GLU A 36 -2.70 -16.85 -6.47
CA GLU A 36 -2.86 -17.72 -7.65
C GLU A 36 -3.45 -16.95 -8.84
N GLY A 37 -2.93 -17.19 -10.03
CA GLY A 37 -3.30 -16.47 -11.25
C GLY A 37 -2.68 -15.08 -11.37
N SER A 38 -1.69 -14.75 -10.53
CA SER A 38 -0.88 -13.54 -10.72
C SER A 38 -0.02 -13.66 -11.97
N PRO A 39 0.25 -12.54 -12.68
CA PRO A 39 1.11 -12.56 -13.85
C PRO A 39 2.52 -13.03 -13.48
N GLU A 40 3.09 -13.86 -14.34
CA GLU A 40 4.49 -14.26 -14.25
C GLU A 40 5.32 -13.46 -15.23
N ARG A 41 6.57 -13.19 -14.86
CA ARG A 41 7.49 -12.51 -15.75
C ARG A 41 7.92 -13.45 -16.86
N THR A 42 7.52 -13.14 -18.09
CA THR A 42 7.97 -13.84 -19.28
C THR A 42 9.24 -13.17 -19.84
N GLY A 43 10.23 -13.98 -20.23
CA GLY A 43 11.47 -13.49 -20.81
C GLY A 43 12.58 -13.15 -19.80
N LYS A 44 13.79 -12.95 -20.33
CA LYS A 44 14.96 -12.57 -19.52
C LYS A 44 14.96 -11.07 -19.23
N VAL A 45 14.98 -10.70 -17.96
CA VAL A 45 15.23 -9.32 -17.54
C VAL A 45 16.67 -8.98 -17.85
N LYS A 46 16.89 -8.04 -18.75
CA LYS A 46 18.21 -7.49 -19.06
C LYS A 46 18.43 -6.21 -18.23
N TRP A 47 18.44 -6.36 -16.88
CA TRP A 47 18.69 -5.21 -16.03
C TRP A 47 20.10 -4.66 -16.23
N SER A 48 20.19 -3.37 -16.46
CA SER A 48 21.45 -2.63 -16.59
C SER A 48 21.32 -1.26 -15.92
N TRP A 49 22.06 -1.06 -14.85
CA TRP A 49 22.11 0.23 -14.16
C TRP A 49 22.60 1.36 -15.05
N SER A 50 23.58 1.08 -15.96
CA SER A 50 24.05 2.08 -16.89
C SER A 50 22.97 2.49 -17.89
N THR A 51 22.24 1.51 -18.44
CA THR A 51 21.10 1.77 -19.34
C THR A 51 20.02 2.57 -18.61
N PHE A 52 19.61 2.13 -17.42
CA PHE A 52 18.60 2.83 -16.64
C PHE A 52 19.00 4.29 -16.37
N ASN A 53 20.25 4.53 -15.91
CA ASN A 53 20.71 5.87 -15.61
C ASN A 53 20.83 6.75 -16.88
N ASN A 54 21.18 6.18 -18.03
CA ASN A 54 21.24 6.91 -19.29
C ASN A 54 19.83 7.29 -19.80
N GLU A 55 18.87 6.39 -19.72
CA GLU A 55 17.47 6.69 -20.08
C GLU A 55 16.85 7.70 -19.11
N LYS A 56 17.10 7.55 -17.80
CA LYS A 56 16.65 8.50 -16.78
C LYS A 56 17.11 9.94 -17.03
N LYS A 57 18.33 10.14 -17.56
CA LYS A 57 18.84 11.48 -17.90
C LYS A 57 18.06 12.17 -19.02
N LYS A 58 17.32 11.41 -19.83
CA LYS A 58 16.50 11.93 -20.93
C LYS A 58 15.10 12.36 -20.50
N LEU A 59 14.69 12.01 -19.27
CA LEU A 59 13.38 12.37 -18.74
C LEU A 59 13.27 13.89 -18.56
N ASP A 60 12.15 14.43 -19.01
CA ASP A 60 11.75 15.78 -18.62
C ASP A 60 11.38 15.79 -17.13
N MET A 61 12.18 16.46 -16.34
CA MET A 61 12.00 16.58 -14.88
C MET A 61 11.25 17.85 -14.48
N THR A 62 10.61 18.52 -15.44
CA THR A 62 9.83 19.72 -15.19
C THR A 62 8.59 19.39 -14.37
N VAL A 63 8.49 19.98 -13.20
CA VAL A 63 7.33 19.84 -12.29
C VAL A 63 6.52 21.14 -12.33
N PRO A 64 5.21 21.07 -12.60
CA PRO A 64 4.36 22.27 -12.51
C PRO A 64 4.42 22.88 -11.10
N LYS A 65 4.47 24.21 -11.01
CA LYS A 65 4.48 24.91 -9.71
C LYS A 65 3.31 24.54 -8.81
N SER A 66 2.18 24.18 -9.41
CA SER A 66 0.97 23.75 -8.70
C SER A 66 0.99 22.28 -8.25
N HIS A 67 2.05 21.51 -8.55
CA HIS A 67 2.12 20.10 -8.17
C HIS A 67 2.24 19.89 -6.65
N VAL A 68 2.92 20.80 -5.96
CA VAL A 68 3.05 20.78 -4.50
C VAL A 68 2.43 22.07 -3.95
N LEU A 69 1.49 21.93 -3.03
CA LEU A 69 0.85 23.08 -2.37
C LEU A 69 1.82 23.75 -1.39
N ASN A 70 1.60 25.05 -1.17
CA ASN A 70 2.36 25.78 -0.16
C ASN A 70 2.05 25.23 1.24
N LYS A 71 3.07 25.04 2.06
CA LYS A 71 2.94 24.49 3.41
C LYS A 71 1.88 25.21 4.26
N ASN A 72 1.84 26.54 4.23
CA ASN A 72 0.87 27.31 5.01
C ASN A 72 -0.57 27.04 4.57
N GLU A 73 -0.78 26.81 3.27
CA GLU A 73 -2.09 26.39 2.73
C GLU A 73 -2.46 25.00 3.24
N VAL A 74 -1.53 24.05 3.24
CA VAL A 74 -1.76 22.71 3.76
C VAL A 74 -2.12 22.73 5.24
N LEU A 75 -1.38 23.48 6.06
CA LEU A 75 -1.66 23.65 7.50
C LEU A 75 -3.01 24.33 7.75
N LYS A 76 -3.36 25.34 6.96
CA LYS A 76 -4.67 25.99 7.02
C LYS A 76 -5.81 24.99 6.69
N ASN A 77 -5.63 24.15 5.68
CA ASN A 77 -6.64 23.15 5.29
C ASN A 77 -6.77 22.05 6.35
N LEU A 78 -5.66 21.62 6.97
CA LEU A 78 -5.71 20.68 8.11
C LEU A 78 -6.50 21.26 9.28
N GLU A 79 -6.32 22.54 9.60
CA GLU A 79 -7.10 23.20 10.66
C GLU A 79 -8.56 23.39 10.27
N LEU A 80 -8.83 23.75 8.99
CA LEU A 80 -10.19 23.93 8.46
C LEU A 80 -11.01 22.65 8.57
N TYR A 81 -10.42 21.50 8.21
CA TYR A 81 -11.11 20.21 8.15
C TYR A 81 -10.84 19.32 9.39
N LYS A 82 -10.29 19.88 10.48
CA LYS A 82 -9.90 19.09 11.66
C LYS A 82 -11.04 18.29 12.30
N ASP A 83 -12.29 18.74 12.15
CA ASP A 83 -13.48 18.09 12.68
C ASP A 83 -14.25 17.26 11.63
N GLU A 84 -13.74 17.21 10.40
CA GLU A 84 -14.33 16.45 9.30
C GLU A 84 -13.55 15.16 9.00
N ASP A 85 -14.22 14.19 8.36
CA ASP A 85 -13.56 13.08 7.71
C ASP A 85 -12.85 13.60 6.45
N TYR A 86 -11.54 13.34 6.28
CA TYR A 86 -10.78 13.85 5.12
C TYR A 86 -9.73 12.86 4.63
N ILE A 87 -9.27 13.09 3.41
CA ILE A 87 -8.08 12.47 2.82
C ILE A 87 -7.12 13.57 2.38
N GLY A 88 -5.86 13.47 2.81
CA GLY A 88 -4.79 14.38 2.44
C GLY A 88 -3.61 13.61 1.83
N TRP A 89 -3.10 14.05 0.67
CA TRP A 89 -1.94 13.44 0.03
C TRP A 89 -0.64 14.18 0.39
N ILE A 90 0.25 13.54 1.12
CA ILE A 90 1.54 14.14 1.54
C ILE A 90 2.63 13.91 0.49
N GLY A 91 2.40 12.97 -0.42
CA GLY A 91 3.29 12.62 -1.53
C GLY A 91 3.58 11.11 -1.59
N HIS A 92 3.86 10.59 -2.78
CA HIS A 92 4.08 9.18 -3.06
C HIS A 92 2.91 8.30 -2.59
N ALA A 93 3.14 7.36 -1.68
CA ALA A 93 2.12 6.53 -1.04
C ALA A 93 1.73 7.03 0.38
N THR A 94 2.20 8.23 0.77
CA THR A 94 1.93 8.79 2.09
C THR A 94 0.65 9.61 2.08
N PHE A 95 -0.35 9.14 2.80
CA PHE A 95 -1.62 9.85 3.01
C PHE A 95 -1.88 10.07 4.49
N LEU A 96 -2.53 11.19 4.81
CA LEU A 96 -3.24 11.42 6.06
C LEU A 96 -4.72 11.20 5.80
N ILE A 97 -5.33 10.27 6.53
CA ILE A 97 -6.76 9.95 6.40
C ILE A 97 -7.39 10.11 7.78
N LYS A 98 -8.36 10.99 7.91
CA LYS A 98 -9.13 11.14 9.15
C LYS A 98 -10.52 10.54 8.95
N LEU A 99 -10.89 9.62 9.83
CA LEU A 99 -12.20 8.97 9.88
C LEU A 99 -12.71 8.99 11.32
N GLY A 100 -13.70 9.80 11.58
CA GLY A 100 -14.17 10.08 12.93
C GLY A 100 -13.04 10.62 13.82
N ASN A 101 -12.78 9.95 14.93
CA ASN A 101 -11.73 10.34 15.87
C ASN A 101 -10.37 9.67 15.61
N THR A 102 -10.22 9.00 14.46
CA THR A 102 -8.99 8.26 14.15
C THR A 102 -8.27 8.88 12.96
N THR A 103 -7.04 9.33 13.20
CA THR A 103 -6.15 9.80 12.13
C THR A 103 -5.18 8.69 11.74
N ILE A 104 -5.17 8.35 10.47
CA ILE A 104 -4.36 7.29 9.87
C ILE A 104 -3.24 7.92 9.07
N ILE A 105 -2.04 7.35 9.13
CA ILE A 105 -0.99 7.60 8.15
C ILE A 105 -0.65 6.32 7.39
N THR A 106 -0.49 6.42 6.08
CA THR A 106 -0.12 5.29 5.22
C THR A 106 1.30 5.46 4.70
N ASP A 107 2.07 4.37 4.67
CA ASP A 107 3.41 4.26 4.07
C ASP A 107 4.24 5.55 4.15
N PRO A 108 4.50 6.11 5.36
CA PRO A 108 5.08 7.44 5.47
C PRO A 108 6.56 7.46 5.11
N VAL A 109 6.89 8.22 4.06
CA VAL A 109 8.26 8.44 3.57
C VAL A 109 8.58 9.92 3.58
N PHE A 110 9.45 10.34 4.51
CA PHE A 110 9.90 11.72 4.67
C PHE A 110 11.40 11.90 4.36
N SER A 111 12.12 10.79 4.10
CA SER A 111 13.52 10.82 3.71
C SER A 111 13.72 11.38 2.29
N LYS A 112 14.90 11.96 2.07
CA LYS A 112 15.30 12.46 0.74
C LYS A 112 15.53 11.33 -0.27
N ASN A 113 15.85 10.13 0.19
CA ASN A 113 16.18 8.99 -0.64
C ASN A 113 15.33 7.78 -0.25
N ALA A 114 14.82 7.06 -1.24
CA ALA A 114 14.18 5.75 -1.08
C ALA A 114 15.24 4.64 -1.16
N GLY A 115 16.01 4.48 -0.08
CA GLY A 115 17.09 3.51 -0.04
C GLY A 115 17.82 3.48 1.30
N PRO A 116 18.83 2.59 1.45
CA PRO A 116 19.61 2.54 2.66
C PRO A 116 20.50 3.77 2.80
N LEU A 117 20.46 4.44 3.95
CA LEU A 117 21.25 5.65 4.27
C LEU A 117 21.01 6.78 3.24
N ILE A 118 22.03 7.07 2.43
CA ILE A 118 22.02 8.11 1.39
C ILE A 118 21.86 7.54 -0.02
N PHE A 119 21.72 6.22 -0.14
CA PHE A 119 21.61 5.53 -1.44
C PHE A 119 20.13 5.39 -1.88
N GLY A 120 19.95 4.95 -3.11
CA GLY A 120 18.64 4.74 -3.72
C GLY A 120 18.10 5.97 -4.47
N PRO A 121 16.90 5.85 -5.05
CA PRO A 121 16.25 6.93 -5.77
C PRO A 121 16.06 8.16 -4.88
N LYS A 122 16.48 9.32 -5.38
CA LYS A 122 16.31 10.60 -4.70
C LYS A 122 14.96 11.21 -5.10
N ARG A 123 14.21 11.73 -4.12
CA ARG A 123 12.99 12.48 -4.45
C ARG A 123 13.32 13.76 -5.22
N TYR A 124 12.47 14.14 -6.14
CA TYR A 124 12.59 15.38 -6.90
C TYR A 124 11.63 16.48 -6.43
N VAL A 125 10.68 16.14 -5.55
CA VAL A 125 9.87 17.11 -4.81
C VAL A 125 9.87 16.74 -3.33
N ASP A 126 9.81 17.75 -2.45
CA ASP A 126 9.69 17.53 -1.01
C ASP A 126 8.24 17.14 -0.64
N PRO A 127 8.03 16.45 0.49
CA PRO A 127 6.69 16.27 1.03
C PRO A 127 6.08 17.63 1.37
N ALA A 128 4.75 17.73 1.27
CA ALA A 128 4.03 18.97 1.57
C ALA A 128 4.22 19.47 3.01
N LEU A 129 4.44 18.54 3.94
CA LEU A 129 4.71 18.78 5.35
C LEU A 129 5.97 18.04 5.78
N SER A 130 6.65 18.56 6.76
CA SER A 130 7.69 17.82 7.47
C SER A 130 7.06 16.85 8.49
N LEU A 131 7.84 15.87 8.92
CA LEU A 131 7.40 14.89 9.93
C LEU A 131 6.96 15.54 11.27
N LYS A 132 7.43 16.74 11.58
CA LYS A 132 7.07 17.49 12.80
C LYS A 132 5.74 18.24 12.67
N GLU A 133 5.29 18.45 11.44
CA GLU A 133 4.10 19.26 11.13
C GLU A 133 2.85 18.39 10.88
N ILE A 134 3.02 17.06 10.80
CA ILE A 134 1.85 16.16 10.69
C ILE A 134 1.04 16.21 12.00
N PRO A 135 -0.31 16.14 11.91
CA PRO A 135 -1.17 16.09 13.09
C PRO A 135 -0.91 14.80 13.88
N LYS A 136 -1.53 14.71 15.08
CA LYS A 136 -1.50 13.48 15.86
C LYS A 136 -2.03 12.32 15.01
N VAL A 137 -1.27 11.22 14.99
CA VAL A 137 -1.63 9.99 14.29
C VAL A 137 -1.96 8.90 15.30
N ASP A 138 -3.11 8.27 15.12
CA ASP A 138 -3.62 7.20 15.98
C ASP A 138 -3.37 5.81 15.38
N LEU A 139 -3.25 5.74 14.03
CA LEU A 139 -3.07 4.49 13.30
C LEU A 139 -2.01 4.64 12.18
N PHE A 140 -1.03 3.76 12.19
CA PHE A 140 0.04 3.67 11.20
C PHE A 140 -0.16 2.41 10.36
N LEU A 141 -0.40 2.54 9.06
CA LEU A 141 -0.49 1.43 8.12
C LEU A 141 0.77 1.37 7.26
N LEU A 142 1.37 0.20 7.14
CA LEU A 142 2.49 -0.05 6.22
C LEU A 142 2.18 -1.25 5.35
N THR A 143 2.20 -1.07 4.03
CA THR A 143 1.78 -2.10 3.07
C THR A 143 2.84 -3.16 2.79
N HIS A 144 4.12 -2.78 2.73
CA HIS A 144 5.24 -3.67 2.46
C HIS A 144 6.59 -3.02 2.83
N ASN A 145 7.71 -3.73 2.57
CA ASN A 145 9.01 -3.31 3.08
C ASN A 145 9.94 -2.61 2.08
N HIS A 146 9.51 -2.23 0.88
CA HIS A 146 10.36 -1.45 -0.01
C HIS A 146 10.75 -0.12 0.60
N TYR A 147 11.87 0.45 0.16
CA TYR A 147 12.45 1.63 0.80
C TYR A 147 11.64 2.92 0.62
N ASP A 148 10.83 2.98 -0.42
CA ASP A 148 9.92 4.07 -0.73
C ASP A 148 8.56 3.95 -0.04
N HIS A 149 8.36 2.92 0.80
CA HIS A 149 7.21 2.73 1.69
C HIS A 149 7.65 2.59 3.14
N GLN A 150 8.55 1.67 3.44
CA GLN A 150 9.12 1.50 4.77
C GLN A 150 10.37 2.38 4.94
N ASP A 151 10.17 3.65 5.21
CA ASP A 151 11.27 4.57 5.53
C ASP A 151 11.72 4.40 6.99
N THR A 152 12.85 3.73 7.18
CA THR A 152 13.40 3.46 8.51
C THR A 152 13.69 4.74 9.29
N ALA A 153 14.13 5.81 8.62
CA ALA A 153 14.41 7.08 9.29
C ALA A 153 13.13 7.74 9.78
N THR A 154 12.06 7.69 8.98
CA THR A 154 10.73 8.13 9.36
C THR A 154 10.20 7.31 10.54
N ILE A 155 10.19 5.96 10.45
CA ILE A 155 9.74 5.09 11.53
C ILE A 155 10.49 5.40 12.84
N ARG A 156 11.83 5.58 12.77
CA ARG A 156 12.65 5.90 13.94
C ARG A 156 12.28 7.25 14.55
N LYS A 157 12.07 8.28 13.73
CA LYS A 157 11.84 9.67 14.17
C LYS A 157 10.35 10.02 14.36
N PHE A 158 9.44 9.10 14.03
CA PHE A 158 7.99 9.34 14.10
C PHE A 158 7.60 9.78 15.52
N PRO A 159 6.86 10.89 15.67
CA PRO A 159 6.61 11.45 17.00
C PRO A 159 5.58 10.66 17.82
N TYR A 160 4.67 9.93 17.18
CA TYR A 160 3.54 9.24 17.82
C TYR A 160 3.81 7.74 17.97
N LYS A 161 4.64 7.34 18.96
CA LYS A 161 5.02 5.95 19.21
C LYS A 161 3.93 5.11 19.89
N ASP A 162 2.90 5.73 20.36
CA ASP A 162 1.70 5.13 20.94
C ASP A 162 0.61 4.81 19.90
N ALA A 163 0.80 5.25 18.66
CA ALA A 163 -0.06 4.88 17.54
C ALA A 163 -0.16 3.36 17.40
N ASN A 164 -1.35 2.87 17.05
CA ASN A 164 -1.51 1.48 16.61
C ASN A 164 -0.79 1.28 15.27
N VAL A 165 0.07 0.31 15.19
CA VAL A 165 0.75 -0.08 13.94
C VAL A 165 0.09 -1.36 13.43
N ILE A 166 -0.35 -1.34 12.17
CA ILE A 166 -0.88 -2.52 11.49
C ILE A 166 -0.04 -2.74 10.24
N VAL A 167 0.54 -3.93 10.12
CA VAL A 167 1.48 -4.29 9.05
C VAL A 167 1.25 -5.73 8.60
N PRO A 168 1.63 -6.10 7.39
CA PRO A 168 1.70 -7.50 6.98
C PRO A 168 2.69 -8.30 7.82
N LEU A 169 2.54 -9.63 7.82
CA LEU A 169 3.38 -10.58 8.56
C LEU A 169 4.88 -10.30 8.40
N LYS A 170 5.59 -10.43 9.51
CA LYS A 170 7.06 -10.28 9.66
C LYS A 170 7.60 -8.86 9.46
N LEU A 171 6.74 -7.84 9.46
CA LEU A 171 7.14 -6.43 9.43
C LEU A 171 7.17 -5.75 10.81
N GLY A 172 6.50 -6.31 11.80
CA GLY A 172 6.39 -5.72 13.14
C GLY A 172 7.73 -5.45 13.81
N LYS A 173 8.73 -6.29 13.58
CA LYS A 173 10.10 -6.13 14.11
C LYS A 173 10.73 -4.77 13.79
N TYR A 174 10.37 -4.14 12.67
CA TYR A 174 10.89 -2.84 12.28
C TYR A 174 10.30 -1.69 13.11
N PHE A 175 9.19 -1.93 13.79
CA PHE A 175 8.52 -0.97 14.66
C PHE A 175 8.87 -1.22 16.13
N THR A 176 8.82 -2.46 16.59
CA THR A 176 9.18 -2.81 17.98
C THR A 176 10.60 -2.38 18.34
N LYS A 177 11.52 -2.45 17.36
CA LYS A 177 12.89 -1.94 17.49
C LYS A 177 12.97 -0.45 17.88
N TYR A 178 11.94 0.35 17.55
CA TYR A 178 11.89 1.80 17.79
C TYR A 178 10.81 2.19 18.79
N ASN A 179 10.51 1.28 19.74
CA ASN A 179 9.64 1.51 20.89
C ASN A 179 8.16 1.76 20.56
N TYR A 180 7.67 1.30 19.40
CA TYR A 180 6.23 1.22 19.20
C TYR A 180 5.65 0.10 20.08
N LYS A 181 4.61 0.41 20.82
CA LYS A 181 4.05 -0.51 21.83
C LYS A 181 2.89 -1.36 21.31
N LYS A 182 2.18 -0.85 20.31
CA LYS A 182 0.98 -1.49 19.73
C LYS A 182 1.25 -1.84 18.29
N VAL A 183 1.82 -3.04 18.06
CA VAL A 183 2.20 -3.51 16.72
C VAL A 183 1.44 -4.80 16.42
N ASN A 184 0.64 -4.78 15.37
CA ASN A 184 -0.20 -5.89 14.94
C ASN A 184 0.24 -6.33 13.54
N GLU A 185 0.58 -7.60 13.40
CA GLU A 185 0.87 -8.22 12.12
C GLU A 185 -0.38 -8.96 11.62
N LEU A 186 -0.74 -8.74 10.36
CA LEU A 186 -1.87 -9.42 9.73
C LEU A 186 -1.40 -10.31 8.58
N ASP A 187 -2.03 -11.45 8.45
CA ASP A 187 -2.01 -12.26 7.23
C ASP A 187 -3.14 -11.80 6.28
N TRP A 188 -3.09 -12.23 5.02
CA TRP A 188 -4.18 -11.95 4.08
C TRP A 188 -5.52 -12.46 4.61
N PHE A 189 -6.54 -11.64 4.44
CA PHE A 189 -7.91 -11.82 4.90
C PHE A 189 -8.08 -11.74 6.43
N GLN A 190 -7.03 -11.50 7.19
CA GLN A 190 -7.17 -11.20 8.61
C GLN A 190 -7.64 -9.76 8.83
N THR A 191 -8.43 -9.59 9.86
CA THR A 191 -9.10 -8.33 10.20
C THR A 191 -8.81 -7.97 11.65
N ILE A 192 -8.64 -6.67 11.90
CA ILE A 192 -8.54 -6.10 13.25
C ILE A 192 -9.48 -4.91 13.38
N GLN A 193 -10.07 -4.75 14.56
CA GLN A 193 -10.85 -3.58 14.92
C GLN A 193 -9.97 -2.56 15.66
N VAL A 194 -9.96 -1.31 15.19
CA VAL A 194 -9.30 -0.19 15.87
C VAL A 194 -10.28 0.97 15.95
N ASN A 195 -10.75 1.28 17.16
CA ASN A 195 -11.84 2.23 17.36
C ASN A 195 -13.05 1.84 16.51
N ASP A 196 -13.60 2.77 15.73
CA ASP A 196 -14.73 2.53 14.82
C ASP A 196 -14.31 1.98 13.44
N LEU A 197 -13.02 1.67 13.26
CA LEU A 197 -12.50 1.19 11.99
C LEU A 197 -12.28 -0.31 12.02
N LYS A 198 -12.77 -0.99 10.97
CA LYS A 198 -12.42 -2.37 10.70
C LYS A 198 -11.38 -2.40 9.59
N ILE A 199 -10.20 -2.93 9.87
CA ILE A 199 -9.06 -2.98 8.95
C ILE A 199 -8.81 -4.42 8.54
N THR A 200 -8.91 -4.71 7.25
CA THR A 200 -8.63 -6.04 6.68
C THR A 200 -7.42 -5.96 5.77
N LEU A 201 -6.43 -6.85 5.96
CA LEU A 201 -5.33 -6.99 4.99
C LEU A 201 -5.78 -7.89 3.84
N LEU A 202 -5.71 -7.39 2.61
CA LEU A 202 -6.07 -8.10 1.40
C LEU A 202 -4.83 -8.37 0.52
N PRO A 203 -4.82 -9.47 -0.27
CA PRO A 203 -3.72 -9.79 -1.16
C PRO A 203 -3.47 -8.72 -2.22
N ALA A 204 -2.20 -8.54 -2.60
CA ALA A 204 -1.73 -7.72 -3.71
C ALA A 204 -0.77 -8.52 -4.59
N VAL A 205 -0.56 -8.09 -5.84
CA VAL A 205 0.40 -8.67 -6.77
C VAL A 205 1.70 -7.87 -6.69
N HIS A 206 2.55 -8.26 -5.74
CA HIS A 206 3.79 -7.53 -5.47
C HIS A 206 4.89 -8.46 -4.95
N TRP A 207 5.89 -7.90 -4.29
CA TRP A 207 7.01 -8.61 -3.70
C TRP A 207 7.62 -7.78 -2.56
N SER A 208 8.53 -8.37 -1.82
CA SER A 208 9.21 -7.69 -0.73
C SER A 208 10.70 -7.93 -0.75
N LYS A 209 11.51 -6.90 -0.47
CA LYS A 209 12.97 -7.00 -0.36
C LYS A 209 13.58 -5.73 0.23
N ARG A 210 14.56 -5.89 1.13
CA ARG A 210 15.42 -4.80 1.64
C ARG A 210 16.89 -5.15 1.67
N SER A 211 17.24 -6.43 1.59
CA SER A 211 18.62 -6.93 1.63
C SER A 211 18.86 -7.94 0.51
N LEU A 212 20.08 -8.44 0.42
CA LEU A 212 20.45 -9.45 -0.58
C LEU A 212 19.77 -10.80 -0.35
N THR A 213 19.32 -11.07 0.90
CA THR A 213 18.89 -12.42 1.31
C THR A 213 17.46 -12.49 1.81
N ASP A 214 16.67 -11.41 1.72
CA ASP A 214 15.34 -11.33 2.34
C ASP A 214 14.18 -11.23 1.33
N THR A 215 14.43 -11.54 0.06
CA THR A 215 13.37 -11.52 -0.98
C THR A 215 12.18 -12.37 -0.52
N ASN A 216 11.00 -11.74 -0.50
CA ASN A 216 9.71 -12.34 -0.12
C ASN A 216 9.68 -12.96 1.30
N LYS A 217 10.58 -12.55 2.18
CA LYS A 217 10.57 -13.01 3.59
C LYS A 217 9.58 -12.26 4.48
N THR A 218 9.06 -11.13 4.03
CA THR A 218 7.95 -10.41 4.66
C THR A 218 6.75 -10.40 3.73
N LEU A 219 5.55 -10.37 4.28
CA LEU A 219 4.32 -10.29 3.48
C LEU A 219 4.10 -8.86 2.99
N TRP A 220 3.19 -8.69 2.03
CA TRP A 220 2.68 -7.43 1.49
C TRP A 220 1.17 -7.51 1.31
N GLY A 221 0.49 -6.37 1.21
CA GLY A 221 -0.95 -6.39 0.99
C GLY A 221 -1.62 -5.03 1.00
N ASN A 222 -2.84 -5.02 0.48
CA ASN A 222 -3.73 -3.87 0.47
C ASN A 222 -4.47 -3.76 1.82
N PHE A 223 -4.80 -2.56 2.27
CA PHE A 223 -5.66 -2.35 3.42
C PHE A 223 -7.07 -1.94 2.99
N LEU A 224 -8.06 -2.77 3.28
CA LEU A 224 -9.47 -2.39 3.23
C LEU A 224 -9.85 -1.77 4.58
N ILE A 225 -10.22 -0.51 4.55
CA ILE A 225 -10.66 0.27 5.71
C ILE A 225 -12.17 0.41 5.62
N GLU A 226 -12.89 -0.20 6.56
CA GLU A 226 -14.34 -0.09 6.68
C GLU A 226 -14.66 0.84 7.85
N TYR A 227 -15.42 1.92 7.54
CA TYR A 227 -15.83 2.92 8.50
C TYR A 227 -17.29 3.29 8.29
N LYS A 228 -18.14 3.07 9.30
CA LYS A 228 -19.60 3.18 9.14
C LYS A 228 -20.05 2.30 7.96
N ASN A 229 -20.69 2.90 6.96
CA ASN A 229 -21.13 2.22 5.74
C ASN A 229 -20.21 2.45 4.53
N LYS A 230 -18.99 2.95 4.74
CA LYS A 230 -18.03 3.27 3.69
C LYS A 230 -16.87 2.28 3.69
N LYS A 231 -16.37 1.95 2.48
CA LYS A 231 -15.23 1.10 2.24
C LYS A 231 -14.17 1.85 1.44
N ILE A 232 -12.99 2.01 2.02
CA ILE A 232 -11.82 2.65 1.39
C ILE A 232 -10.74 1.58 1.25
N LEU A 233 -10.29 1.33 0.03
CA LEU A 233 -9.13 0.48 -0.22
C LEU A 233 -7.90 1.34 -0.41
N PHE A 234 -6.93 1.21 0.48
CA PHE A 234 -5.56 1.70 0.27
C PHE A 234 -4.72 0.56 -0.29
N ALA A 235 -4.40 0.65 -1.58
CA ALA A 235 -3.63 -0.38 -2.25
C ALA A 235 -2.15 -0.27 -1.89
N CYS A 236 -1.52 -1.43 -1.68
CA CYS A 236 -0.10 -1.65 -1.81
C CYS A 236 0.36 -1.30 -3.23
N ASP A 237 1.64 -1.18 -3.45
CA ASP A 237 2.16 -1.34 -4.80
C ASP A 237 1.71 -2.68 -5.35
N THR A 238 1.16 -2.67 -6.55
CA THR A 238 0.62 -3.87 -7.15
C THR A 238 0.63 -3.82 -8.66
N GLY A 239 0.86 -4.97 -9.30
CA GLY A 239 0.48 -5.20 -10.68
C GLY A 239 -0.98 -5.63 -10.79
N TYR A 240 -1.49 -5.67 -12.01
CA TYR A 240 -2.82 -6.23 -12.29
C TYR A 240 -2.81 -7.75 -12.16
N GLY A 241 -3.86 -8.33 -11.58
CA GLY A 241 -4.07 -9.78 -11.45
C GLY A 241 -5.53 -10.14 -11.22
N GLN A 242 -5.90 -11.39 -11.53
CA GLN A 242 -7.26 -11.92 -11.37
C GLN A 242 -7.80 -11.84 -9.93
N ILE A 243 -6.90 -11.69 -8.97
CA ILE A 243 -7.27 -11.54 -7.56
C ILE A 243 -8.23 -10.36 -7.34
N TYR A 244 -8.09 -9.24 -8.08
CA TYR A 244 -8.92 -8.06 -7.89
C TYR A 244 -10.38 -8.30 -8.24
N LYS A 245 -10.67 -9.12 -9.26
CA LYS A 245 -12.03 -9.56 -9.56
C LYS A 245 -12.63 -10.36 -8.41
N LYS A 246 -11.86 -11.32 -7.86
CA LYS A 246 -12.29 -12.11 -6.69
C LYS A 246 -12.52 -11.23 -5.46
N LEU A 247 -11.66 -10.22 -5.24
CA LEU A 247 -11.81 -9.26 -4.15
C LEU A 247 -13.07 -8.39 -4.34
N GLY A 248 -13.35 -7.94 -5.56
CA GLY A 248 -14.57 -7.19 -5.88
C GLY A 248 -15.85 -8.00 -5.74
N GLU A 249 -15.81 -9.31 -6.00
CA GLU A 249 -16.91 -10.23 -5.74
C GLU A 249 -17.17 -10.39 -4.23
N LYS A 250 -16.10 -10.50 -3.43
CA LYS A 250 -16.20 -10.78 -1.99
C LYS A 250 -16.42 -9.53 -1.12
N PHE A 251 -15.76 -8.43 -1.43
CA PHE A 251 -15.70 -7.22 -0.59
C PHE A 251 -16.36 -6.00 -1.23
N GLY A 252 -16.55 -6.00 -2.55
CA GLY A 252 -17.20 -4.89 -3.27
C GLY A 252 -18.69 -4.74 -2.97
N PRO A 253 -19.28 -3.61 -3.36
CA PRO A 253 -18.62 -2.47 -3.95
C PRO A 253 -17.70 -1.73 -2.95
N VAL A 254 -16.63 -1.11 -3.47
CA VAL A 254 -15.72 -0.23 -2.72
C VAL A 254 -16.08 1.22 -3.03
N ASP A 255 -16.19 2.08 -2.02
CA ASP A 255 -16.54 3.48 -2.27
C ASP A 255 -15.35 4.25 -2.87
N LEU A 256 -14.14 3.98 -2.41
CA LEU A 256 -12.92 4.62 -2.86
C LEU A 256 -11.76 3.64 -2.92
N THR A 257 -11.08 3.56 -4.06
CA THR A 257 -9.80 2.85 -4.21
C THR A 257 -8.67 3.86 -4.44
N MET A 258 -7.61 3.75 -3.64
CA MET A 258 -6.37 4.52 -3.76
C MET A 258 -5.29 3.56 -4.28
N ILE A 259 -4.79 3.76 -5.51
CA ILE A 259 -3.95 2.77 -6.20
C ILE A 259 -2.79 3.40 -6.96
N ASN A 260 -1.65 2.70 -7.01
CA ASN A 260 -0.47 3.13 -7.74
C ASN A 260 -0.76 3.27 -9.25
N ILE A 261 -0.29 4.39 -9.83
CA ILE A 261 -0.38 4.68 -11.26
C ILE A 261 1.00 5.00 -11.87
N GLY A 262 2.07 4.87 -11.10
CA GLY A 262 3.45 5.12 -11.51
C GLY A 262 4.36 3.89 -11.31
N ALA A 263 5.61 4.01 -11.70
CA ALA A 263 6.64 2.98 -11.63
C ALA A 263 6.37 1.76 -12.54
N TYR A 264 5.87 1.98 -13.75
CA TYR A 264 5.45 0.91 -14.66
C TYR A 264 6.32 0.74 -15.91
N ASP A 265 7.04 1.76 -16.38
CA ASP A 265 7.85 1.68 -17.61
C ASP A 265 9.32 1.45 -17.31
N PHE A 266 9.85 0.33 -17.79
CA PHE A 266 11.25 -0.03 -17.60
C PHE A 266 11.97 -0.29 -18.95
N ARG A 267 11.35 0.13 -20.07
CA ARG A 267 11.98 -0.03 -21.39
C ARG A 267 13.29 0.78 -21.49
N PRO A 268 14.35 0.28 -22.11
CA PRO A 268 14.42 -0.96 -22.91
C PRO A 268 14.85 -2.21 -22.12
N MET A 269 14.90 -2.17 -20.78
CA MET A 269 15.39 -3.29 -19.98
C MET A 269 14.40 -4.45 -19.92
N PHE A 270 13.12 -4.15 -19.82
CA PHE A 270 11.99 -5.09 -19.98
C PHE A 270 10.73 -4.31 -20.34
N GLU A 271 9.82 -4.98 -21.03
CA GLU A 271 8.70 -4.33 -21.68
C GLU A 271 7.62 -3.84 -20.71
N LYS A 272 7.33 -4.62 -19.67
CA LYS A 272 6.20 -4.36 -18.76
C LYS A 272 6.55 -4.72 -17.32
N SER A 273 6.20 -3.85 -16.39
CA SER A 273 6.16 -4.21 -14.98
C SER A 273 4.98 -5.16 -14.70
N ILE A 274 5.22 -6.23 -13.94
CA ILE A 274 4.17 -7.11 -13.44
C ILE A 274 3.81 -6.82 -11.99
N TYR A 275 4.52 -5.89 -11.36
CA TYR A 275 4.39 -5.56 -9.94
C TYR A 275 3.91 -4.12 -9.69
N HIS A 276 3.71 -3.35 -10.76
CA HIS A 276 3.14 -2.01 -10.73
C HIS A 276 2.14 -1.87 -11.86
N THR A 277 0.94 -1.41 -11.55
CA THR A 277 -0.06 -1.06 -12.56
C THR A 277 0.36 0.21 -13.30
N ASN A 278 0.18 0.22 -14.61
CA ASN A 278 0.07 1.48 -15.34
C ASN A 278 -1.29 2.13 -15.09
N PRO A 279 -1.53 3.38 -15.54
CA PRO A 279 -2.79 4.08 -15.29
C PRO A 279 -4.05 3.32 -15.73
N GLU A 280 -4.00 2.64 -16.87
CA GLU A 280 -5.12 1.88 -17.40
C GLU A 280 -5.38 0.61 -16.58
N GLU A 281 -4.34 -0.09 -16.18
CA GLU A 281 -4.45 -1.26 -15.29
C GLU A 281 -4.96 -0.87 -13.91
N ALA A 282 -4.58 0.29 -13.39
CA ALA A 282 -5.10 0.82 -12.13
C ALA A 282 -6.62 1.07 -12.21
N LEU A 283 -7.09 1.64 -13.32
CA LEU A 283 -8.52 1.79 -13.59
C LEU A 283 -9.23 0.43 -13.73
N GLN A 284 -8.58 -0.56 -14.35
CA GLN A 284 -9.13 -1.92 -14.43
C GLN A 284 -9.24 -2.58 -13.04
N VAL A 285 -8.22 -2.43 -12.18
CA VAL A 285 -8.28 -2.89 -10.79
C VAL A 285 -9.46 -2.26 -10.05
N ALA A 286 -9.62 -0.94 -10.16
CA ALA A 286 -10.73 -0.24 -9.52
C ALA A 286 -12.09 -0.70 -10.05
N LYS A 287 -12.21 -0.96 -11.36
CA LYS A 287 -13.43 -1.53 -11.98
C LYS A 287 -13.72 -2.93 -11.44
N ASP A 288 -12.71 -3.80 -11.36
CA ASP A 288 -12.84 -5.16 -10.84
C ASP A 288 -13.26 -5.17 -9.37
N LEU A 289 -12.80 -4.21 -8.58
CA LEU A 289 -13.22 -3.98 -7.18
C LEU A 289 -14.63 -3.36 -7.07
N LYS A 290 -15.27 -3.05 -8.19
CA LYS A 290 -16.54 -2.32 -8.25
C LYS A 290 -16.49 -0.97 -7.52
N SER A 291 -15.36 -0.27 -7.69
CA SER A 291 -15.11 1.01 -7.03
C SER A 291 -15.97 2.12 -7.61
N ARG A 292 -16.48 3.01 -6.75
CA ARG A 292 -17.23 4.19 -7.17
C ARG A 292 -16.30 5.31 -7.61
N LYS A 293 -15.22 5.51 -6.86
CA LYS A 293 -14.18 6.53 -7.09
C LYS A 293 -12.79 5.89 -7.03
N VAL A 294 -11.82 6.51 -7.68
CA VAL A 294 -10.44 6.03 -7.67
C VAL A 294 -9.46 7.19 -7.60
N ILE A 295 -8.48 7.11 -6.68
CA ILE A 295 -7.37 8.06 -6.54
C ILE A 295 -6.11 7.41 -7.07
N GLY A 296 -5.43 8.07 -8.01
CA GLY A 296 -4.11 7.67 -8.48
C GLY A 296 -3.01 8.08 -7.51
N THR A 297 -2.21 7.11 -7.06
CA THR A 297 -1.14 7.27 -6.09
C THR A 297 0.22 6.86 -6.66
N HIS A 298 1.31 6.95 -5.88
CA HIS A 298 2.64 6.42 -6.19
C HIS A 298 3.25 7.02 -7.47
N TRP A 299 3.10 8.33 -7.66
CA TRP A 299 3.67 9.11 -8.75
C TRP A 299 4.15 10.48 -8.24
N GLY A 300 4.82 11.24 -9.07
CA GLY A 300 5.11 12.65 -8.78
C GLY A 300 6.11 12.93 -7.66
N THR A 301 6.90 11.95 -7.20
CA THR A 301 7.81 12.10 -6.05
C THR A 301 9.21 11.54 -6.28
N PHE A 302 9.31 10.28 -6.69
CA PHE A 302 10.57 9.59 -6.97
C PHE A 302 10.62 9.12 -8.41
N VAL A 303 11.81 9.14 -9.03
CA VAL A 303 12.02 8.48 -10.33
C VAL A 303 12.41 7.02 -10.05
N LEU A 304 11.43 6.13 -10.12
CA LEU A 304 11.58 4.69 -9.88
C LEU A 304 11.64 3.89 -11.18
N SER A 305 11.18 4.47 -12.29
CA SER A 305 11.00 3.89 -13.61
C SER A 305 11.30 4.94 -14.68
N LEU A 306 10.92 4.70 -15.92
CA LEU A 306 11.32 5.52 -17.06
C LEU A 306 10.14 6.17 -17.82
N GLU A 307 8.91 6.08 -17.32
CA GLU A 307 7.81 6.91 -17.83
C GLU A 307 8.07 8.40 -17.52
N PRO A 308 7.62 9.32 -18.40
CA PRO A 308 7.66 10.75 -18.12
C PRO A 308 6.96 11.06 -16.79
N ILE A 309 7.61 11.83 -15.92
CA ILE A 309 7.17 12.01 -14.52
C ILE A 309 5.76 12.57 -14.36
N MET A 310 5.25 13.29 -15.36
CA MET A 310 3.89 13.85 -15.38
C MET A 310 2.91 13.08 -16.29
N GLU A 311 3.34 11.97 -16.91
CA GLU A 311 2.47 11.14 -17.76
C GLU A 311 1.40 10.39 -16.95
N PRO A 312 1.70 9.78 -15.78
CA PRO A 312 0.74 8.94 -15.06
C PRO A 312 -0.61 9.62 -14.79
N PRO A 313 -0.68 10.84 -14.21
CA PRO A 313 -1.96 11.50 -13.95
C PRO A 313 -2.72 11.88 -15.22
N ILE A 314 -2.01 12.21 -16.30
CA ILE A 314 -2.62 12.57 -17.59
C ILE A 314 -3.29 11.34 -18.21
N ARG A 315 -2.56 10.21 -18.30
CA ARG A 315 -3.10 8.94 -18.83
C ARG A 315 -4.27 8.45 -17.99
N PHE A 316 -4.14 8.51 -16.66
CA PHE A 316 -5.19 8.09 -15.74
C PHE A 316 -6.51 8.85 -15.97
N LYS A 317 -6.45 10.18 -16.07
CA LYS A 317 -7.62 11.01 -16.34
C LYS A 317 -8.22 10.78 -17.72
N ASN A 318 -7.36 10.67 -18.75
CA ASN A 318 -7.81 10.54 -20.14
C ASN A 318 -8.45 9.18 -20.42
N ASN A 319 -8.07 8.14 -19.70
CA ASN A 319 -8.60 6.79 -19.89
C ASN A 319 -9.75 6.43 -18.95
N ALA A 320 -10.13 7.28 -18.00
CA ALA A 320 -11.14 6.98 -17.00
C ALA A 320 -12.46 6.47 -17.60
N GLU A 321 -12.96 7.14 -18.63
CA GLU A 321 -14.25 6.80 -19.28
C GLU A 321 -14.21 5.44 -19.99
N ASN A 322 -13.06 5.03 -20.53
CA ASN A 322 -12.88 3.72 -21.15
C ASN A 322 -13.05 2.56 -20.15
N TYR A 323 -12.88 2.84 -18.86
CA TYR A 323 -13.03 1.86 -17.77
C TYR A 323 -14.34 2.04 -16.99
N GLY A 324 -15.21 2.96 -17.43
CA GLY A 324 -16.53 3.19 -16.83
C GLY A 324 -16.56 4.22 -15.70
N PHE A 325 -15.49 4.98 -15.49
CA PHE A 325 -15.44 6.09 -14.55
C PHE A 325 -15.68 7.41 -15.25
N LYS A 326 -16.51 8.28 -14.65
CA LYS A 326 -16.54 9.68 -15.10
C LYS A 326 -15.17 10.32 -14.82
N LYS A 327 -14.77 11.31 -15.60
CA LYS A 327 -13.48 12.02 -15.38
C LYS A 327 -13.34 12.59 -13.96
N LYS A 328 -14.44 13.00 -13.32
CA LYS A 328 -14.43 13.49 -11.94
C LYS A 328 -14.16 12.37 -10.93
N ASP A 329 -14.49 11.10 -11.25
CA ASP A 329 -14.40 9.96 -10.36
C ASP A 329 -12.99 9.30 -10.38
N ALA A 330 -12.19 9.60 -11.41
CA ALA A 330 -10.76 9.31 -11.46
C ALA A 330 -9.98 10.51 -10.94
N ILE A 331 -9.60 10.48 -9.69
CA ILE A 331 -9.14 11.64 -8.92
C ILE A 331 -7.62 11.70 -8.88
N ILE A 332 -7.08 12.87 -9.12
CA ILE A 332 -5.66 13.20 -8.97
C ILE A 332 -5.55 14.33 -7.96
N PHE A 333 -4.75 14.11 -6.92
CA PHE A 333 -4.42 15.10 -5.91
C PHE A 333 -3.13 15.83 -6.27
N LYS A 334 -3.01 17.06 -5.79
CA LYS A 334 -1.71 17.74 -5.63
C LYS A 334 -1.06 17.27 -4.33
N ILE A 335 0.26 17.26 -4.27
CA ILE A 335 0.96 16.97 -3.01
C ILE A 335 0.62 18.09 -2.00
N GLY A 336 0.10 17.72 -0.84
CA GLY A 336 -0.43 18.62 0.19
C GLY A 336 -1.92 18.92 0.08
N GLU A 337 -2.60 18.46 -0.96
CA GLU A 337 -4.04 18.64 -1.09
C GLU A 337 -4.79 17.79 -0.07
N ILE A 338 -5.74 18.42 0.63
CA ILE A 338 -6.61 17.81 1.62
C ILE A 338 -8.04 18.08 1.19
N ARG A 339 -8.87 17.04 1.12
CA ARG A 339 -10.28 17.15 0.77
C ARG A 339 -11.16 16.44 1.78
N PRO A 340 -12.30 17.00 2.15
CA PRO A 340 -13.34 16.29 2.89
C PRO A 340 -13.73 15.00 2.18
N LEU A 341 -13.89 13.91 2.94
CA LEU A 341 -14.25 12.60 2.37
C LEU A 341 -15.61 12.66 1.67
N GLN A 342 -16.55 13.45 2.18
CA GLN A 342 -17.85 13.61 1.56
C GLN A 342 -17.72 14.23 0.15
N GLU A 343 -16.89 15.27 -0.01
CA GLU A 343 -16.63 15.91 -1.32
C GLU A 343 -15.99 14.92 -2.31
N ILE A 344 -15.11 14.03 -1.83
CA ILE A 344 -14.48 12.99 -2.66
C ILE A 344 -15.53 11.99 -3.16
N LEU A 345 -16.49 11.63 -2.31
CA LEU A 345 -17.45 10.57 -2.61
C LEU A 345 -18.69 11.04 -3.39
N ASP A 346 -18.97 12.33 -3.46
CA ASP A 346 -20.03 12.94 -4.27
C ASP A 346 -19.61 13.09 -5.75
#